data_75e11acc7bdd50860c804375067b11b4
#
_entry.id   75e11acc7bdd50860c804375067b11b4
#
_cell.length_a   1.000
_cell.length_b   1.000
_cell.length_c   1.000
_cell.angle_alpha   90.00
_cell.angle_beta   90.00
_cell.angle_gamma   90.00
#
_symmetry.space_group_name_H-M   'P 1'
#
loop_
_entity.id
_entity.type
_entity.pdbx_description
1 polymer ?
#
loop_
_entity_poly.entity_id
_entity_poly.type
_entity_poly.pdbx_seq_one_letter_code
_entity_poly.pdbx_strand_id
1 'polypeptide(L)'
;TRLSQDEAVWLNTIGKKFFTAKVRHKFHRLEANYYLQEYAKNTKNIWNAINASSQLRKCQESLEAEEFLEKISLNSIKDKKLLSAYFTTLGGVRRDLHKVKVAIDNASKAHNLTPDNYRPCTLLGAIYMETYQYTLGHEWYEKASERGATNQSINADLKSIISKMDKAKRNEM
;
A
#
# COMPACT_ATOMS: atom_id res chain seq x y z
N THR A 1 -9.39 -8.75 -20.34
CA THR A 1 -8.08 -8.32 -20.90
C THR A 1 -7.57 -7.13 -20.11
N ARG A 2 -6.27 -7.07 -19.83
CA ARG A 2 -5.59 -5.94 -19.20
C ARG A 2 -5.60 -4.75 -20.15
N LEU A 3 -5.73 -3.53 -19.59
CA LEU A 3 -5.57 -2.32 -20.40
C LEU A 3 -4.13 -2.18 -20.91
N SER A 4 -3.97 -1.62 -22.10
CA SER A 4 -2.67 -1.14 -22.56
C SER A 4 -2.16 0.00 -21.67
N GLN A 5 -0.88 0.34 -21.79
CA GLN A 5 -0.30 1.45 -21.05
C GLN A 5 -0.99 2.77 -21.39
N ASP A 6 -1.30 3.01 -22.68
CA ASP A 6 -1.96 4.24 -23.13
C ASP A 6 -3.39 4.35 -22.63
N GLU A 7 -4.16 3.25 -22.66
CA GLU A 7 -5.51 3.20 -22.09
C GLU A 7 -5.52 3.46 -20.57
N ALA A 8 -4.54 2.89 -19.84
CA ALA A 8 -4.39 3.11 -18.42
C ALA A 8 -4.01 4.58 -18.11
N VAL A 9 -3.11 5.18 -18.88
CA VAL A 9 -2.75 6.61 -18.77
C VAL A 9 -3.97 7.47 -19.06
N TRP A 10 -4.67 7.23 -20.16
CA TRP A 10 -5.89 7.97 -20.53
C TRP A 10 -6.94 7.90 -19.41
N LEU A 11 -7.20 6.72 -18.85
CA LEU A 11 -8.18 6.53 -17.79
C LEU A 11 -7.83 7.29 -16.51
N ASN A 12 -6.53 7.42 -16.18
CA ASN A 12 -6.05 8.14 -15.00
C ASN A 12 -5.91 9.66 -15.21
N THR A 13 -6.01 10.13 -16.43
CA THR A 13 -5.86 11.56 -16.82
C THR A 13 -7.14 12.12 -17.41
N ILE A 14 -7.26 12.10 -18.74
CA ILE A 14 -8.38 12.67 -19.50
C ILE A 14 -9.69 11.95 -19.20
N GLY A 15 -9.64 10.61 -19.11
CA GLY A 15 -10.79 9.74 -18.83
C GLY A 15 -11.17 9.63 -17.36
N LYS A 16 -10.59 10.44 -16.47
CA LYS A 16 -10.74 10.32 -15.01
C LYS A 16 -12.20 10.31 -14.54
N LYS A 17 -13.10 11.00 -15.22
CA LYS A 17 -14.55 10.98 -14.93
C LYS A 17 -15.19 9.60 -15.11
N PHE A 18 -14.63 8.75 -15.95
CA PHE A 18 -15.08 7.37 -16.17
C PHE A 18 -14.44 6.36 -15.22
N PHE A 19 -13.42 6.79 -14.43
CA PHE A 19 -12.74 5.94 -13.47
C PHE A 19 -13.55 5.81 -12.17
N THR A 20 -14.79 5.33 -12.34
CA THR A 20 -15.73 5.05 -11.24
C THR A 20 -15.17 3.99 -10.29
N ALA A 21 -15.76 3.83 -9.11
CA ALA A 21 -15.35 2.81 -8.13
C ALA A 21 -15.36 1.39 -8.75
N LYS A 22 -16.39 1.06 -9.55
CA LYS A 22 -16.50 -0.23 -10.23
C LYS A 22 -15.40 -0.45 -11.28
N VAL A 23 -15.12 0.57 -12.10
CA VAL A 23 -14.05 0.51 -13.12
C VAL A 23 -12.69 0.40 -12.44
N ARG A 24 -12.45 1.16 -11.37
CA ARG A 24 -11.22 1.12 -10.58
C ARG A 24 -10.98 -0.25 -9.97
N HIS A 25 -12.00 -0.84 -9.35
CA HIS A 25 -11.93 -2.20 -8.81
C HIS A 25 -11.53 -3.20 -9.89
N LYS A 26 -12.23 -3.20 -11.04
CA LYS A 26 -11.93 -4.10 -12.16
C LYS A 26 -10.52 -3.90 -12.72
N PHE A 27 -10.11 -2.65 -12.90
CA PHE A 27 -8.76 -2.30 -13.37
C PHE A 27 -7.69 -2.89 -12.45
N HIS A 28 -7.76 -2.59 -11.15
CA HIS A 28 -6.76 -3.09 -10.20
C HIS A 28 -6.80 -4.61 -10.04
N ARG A 29 -7.98 -5.24 -10.16
CA ARG A 29 -8.08 -6.70 -10.17
C ARG A 29 -7.39 -7.33 -11.38
N LEU A 30 -7.54 -6.76 -12.56
CA LEU A 30 -6.84 -7.22 -13.77
C LEU A 30 -5.32 -7.06 -13.64
N GLU A 31 -4.86 -5.94 -13.09
CA GLU A 31 -3.44 -5.71 -12.82
C GLU A 31 -2.91 -6.72 -11.78
N ALA A 32 -3.66 -6.97 -10.70
CA ALA A 32 -3.28 -7.99 -9.70
C ALA A 32 -3.12 -9.37 -10.34
N ASN A 33 -4.10 -9.80 -11.13
CA ASN A 33 -4.06 -11.10 -11.81
C ASN A 33 -2.85 -11.23 -12.75
N TYR A 34 -2.50 -10.15 -13.46
CA TYR A 34 -1.30 -10.14 -14.29
C TYR A 34 -0.03 -10.38 -13.45
N TYR A 35 0.16 -9.64 -12.36
CA TYR A 35 1.35 -9.81 -11.52
C TYR A 35 1.38 -11.15 -10.79
N LEU A 36 0.23 -11.71 -10.40
CA LEU A 36 0.14 -13.06 -9.86
C LEU A 36 0.60 -14.11 -10.87
N GLN A 37 0.19 -13.99 -12.14
CA GLN A 37 0.64 -14.87 -13.22
C GLN A 37 2.13 -14.71 -13.50
N GLU A 38 2.65 -13.47 -13.52
CA GLU A 38 4.08 -13.23 -13.71
C GLU A 38 4.92 -13.79 -12.53
N TYR A 39 4.41 -13.69 -11.30
CA TYR A 39 5.04 -14.32 -10.15
C TYR A 39 5.04 -15.85 -10.26
N ALA A 40 3.94 -16.46 -10.69
CA ALA A 40 3.84 -17.91 -10.87
C ALA A 40 4.83 -18.44 -11.91
N LYS A 41 5.13 -17.67 -12.97
CA LYS A 41 6.17 -18.00 -13.96
C LYS A 41 7.59 -17.91 -13.40
N ASN A 42 7.83 -16.98 -12.48
CA ASN A 42 9.14 -16.78 -11.86
C ASN A 42 8.98 -16.35 -10.40
N THR A 43 8.92 -17.34 -9.51
CA THR A 43 8.75 -17.11 -8.06
C THR A 43 9.95 -16.45 -7.38
N LYS A 44 11.09 -16.33 -8.07
CA LYS A 44 12.25 -15.58 -7.57
C LYS A 44 12.07 -14.06 -7.72
N ASN A 45 11.18 -13.64 -8.63
CA ASN A 45 10.87 -12.21 -8.81
C ASN A 45 9.83 -11.74 -7.79
N ILE A 46 10.27 -11.45 -6.58
CA ILE A 46 9.42 -10.99 -5.47
C ILE A 46 8.76 -9.63 -5.77
N TRP A 47 9.33 -8.81 -6.66
CA TRP A 47 8.69 -7.57 -7.09
C TRP A 47 7.32 -7.82 -7.72
N ASN A 48 7.12 -8.92 -8.44
CA ASN A 48 5.80 -9.27 -8.97
C ASN A 48 4.81 -9.58 -7.84
N ALA A 49 5.24 -10.23 -6.78
CA ALA A 49 4.39 -10.48 -5.61
C ALA A 49 4.00 -9.18 -4.88
N ILE A 50 4.97 -8.27 -4.69
CA ILE A 50 4.73 -6.95 -4.10
C ILE A 50 3.75 -6.14 -4.95
N ASN A 51 3.93 -6.12 -6.27
CA ASN A 51 3.05 -5.43 -7.18
C ASN A 51 1.63 -6.03 -7.19
N ALA A 52 1.51 -7.37 -7.24
CA ALA A 52 0.22 -8.05 -7.13
C ALA A 52 -0.53 -7.63 -5.86
N SER A 53 0.13 -7.69 -4.71
CA SER A 53 -0.46 -7.34 -3.42
C SER A 53 -0.84 -5.87 -3.33
N SER A 54 -0.05 -4.96 -3.91
CA SER A 54 -0.39 -3.55 -4.01
C SER A 54 -1.65 -3.32 -4.86
N GLN A 55 -1.85 -4.09 -5.91
CA GLN A 55 -3.05 -4.00 -6.75
C GLN A 55 -4.27 -4.62 -6.06
N LEU A 56 -4.10 -5.76 -5.36
CA LEU A 56 -5.15 -6.38 -4.55
C LEU A 56 -5.68 -5.42 -3.48
N ARG A 57 -4.80 -4.70 -2.78
CA ARG A 57 -5.22 -3.65 -1.84
C ARG A 57 -6.09 -2.57 -2.48
N LYS A 58 -5.72 -2.12 -3.68
CA LYS A 58 -6.45 -1.06 -4.42
C LYS A 58 -7.84 -1.50 -4.89
N CYS A 59 -8.06 -2.80 -5.05
CA CYS A 59 -9.39 -3.38 -5.30
C CYS A 59 -10.05 -3.99 -4.05
N GLN A 60 -9.58 -3.63 -2.84
CA GLN A 60 -10.18 -4.03 -1.56
C GLN A 60 -10.08 -5.53 -1.24
N GLU A 61 -9.14 -6.23 -1.87
CA GLU A 61 -8.86 -7.66 -1.65
C GLU A 61 -7.63 -7.84 -0.73
N SER A 62 -7.61 -7.09 0.39
CA SER A 62 -6.45 -7.11 1.29
C SER A 62 -6.26 -8.45 2.00
N LEU A 63 -7.32 -9.23 2.22
CA LEU A 63 -7.20 -10.57 2.79
C LEU A 63 -6.45 -11.52 1.84
N GLU A 64 -6.81 -11.53 0.55
CA GLU A 64 -6.11 -12.30 -0.48
C GLU A 64 -4.63 -11.88 -0.58
N ALA A 65 -4.36 -10.57 -0.46
CA ALA A 65 -3.00 -10.05 -0.48
C ALA A 65 -2.16 -10.54 0.72
N GLU A 66 -2.74 -10.59 1.93
CA GLU A 66 -2.08 -11.12 3.12
C GLU A 66 -1.76 -12.60 2.96
N GLU A 67 -2.76 -13.41 2.64
CA GLU A 67 -2.60 -14.86 2.44
C GLU A 67 -1.56 -15.20 1.37
N PHE A 68 -1.49 -14.38 0.33
CA PHE A 68 -0.52 -14.55 -0.74
C PHE A 68 0.90 -14.20 -0.28
N LEU A 69 1.09 -13.05 0.38
CA LEU A 69 2.40 -12.61 0.86
C LEU A 69 2.96 -13.56 1.93
N GLU A 70 2.13 -14.07 2.84
CA GLU A 70 2.58 -14.97 3.90
C GLU A 70 3.15 -16.31 3.39
N LYS A 71 2.78 -16.72 2.19
CA LYS A 71 3.32 -17.94 1.54
C LYS A 71 4.73 -17.75 0.97
N ILE A 72 5.23 -16.52 0.90
CA ILE A 72 6.52 -16.22 0.28
C ILE A 72 7.65 -16.47 1.27
N SER A 73 8.58 -17.33 0.89
CA SER A 73 9.80 -17.55 1.67
C SER A 73 10.77 -16.39 1.52
N LEU A 74 11.12 -15.77 2.63
CA LEU A 74 12.06 -14.63 2.67
C LEU A 74 13.50 -15.04 2.96
N ASN A 75 13.77 -16.32 3.29
CA ASN A 75 15.05 -16.79 3.80
C ASN A 75 16.22 -16.60 2.82
N SER A 76 15.95 -16.59 1.53
CA SER A 76 16.97 -16.40 0.48
C SER A 76 17.17 -14.95 0.06
N ILE A 77 16.36 -14.01 0.56
CA ILE A 77 16.36 -12.62 0.13
C ILE A 77 17.38 -11.84 0.98
N LYS A 78 18.49 -11.42 0.34
CA LYS A 78 19.52 -10.61 0.96
C LYS A 78 19.37 -9.09 0.65
N ASP A 79 18.61 -8.75 -0.37
CA ASP A 79 18.38 -7.36 -0.78
C ASP A 79 17.50 -6.63 0.24
N LYS A 80 18.10 -5.71 0.99
CA LYS A 80 17.41 -4.90 2.01
C LYS A 80 16.31 -4.03 1.41
N LYS A 81 16.47 -3.52 0.19
CA LYS A 81 15.45 -2.69 -0.48
C LYS A 81 14.22 -3.53 -0.82
N LEU A 82 14.44 -4.74 -1.32
CA LEU A 82 13.38 -5.69 -1.62
C LEU A 82 12.63 -6.13 -0.35
N LEU A 83 13.37 -6.48 0.72
CA LEU A 83 12.77 -6.81 2.02
C LEU A 83 11.98 -5.64 2.61
N SER A 84 12.52 -4.42 2.53
CA SER A 84 11.81 -3.22 2.98
C SER A 84 10.52 -2.99 2.19
N ALA A 85 10.54 -3.15 0.87
CA ALA A 85 9.36 -3.03 0.03
C ALA A 85 8.31 -4.10 0.38
N TYR A 86 8.75 -5.35 0.60
CA TYR A 86 7.88 -6.43 1.04
C TYR A 86 7.20 -6.11 2.38
N PHE A 87 7.96 -5.73 3.41
CA PHE A 87 7.41 -5.41 4.72
C PHE A 87 6.54 -4.14 4.71
N THR A 88 6.88 -3.14 3.89
CA THR A 88 6.02 -1.97 3.70
C THR A 88 4.67 -2.37 3.08
N THR A 89 4.69 -3.25 2.09
CA THR A 89 3.46 -3.71 1.43
C THR A 89 2.62 -4.57 2.38
N LEU A 90 3.23 -5.53 3.09
CA LEU A 90 2.54 -6.36 4.07
C LEU A 90 1.99 -5.52 5.25
N GLY A 91 2.75 -4.54 5.72
CA GLY A 91 2.28 -3.58 6.73
C GLY A 91 1.06 -2.80 6.25
N GLY A 92 1.07 -2.34 5.00
CA GLY A 92 -0.08 -1.67 4.39
C GLY A 92 -1.30 -2.59 4.23
N VAL A 93 -1.10 -3.84 3.84
CA VAL A 93 -2.16 -4.87 3.79
C VAL A 93 -2.78 -5.06 5.17
N ARG A 94 -1.95 -5.21 6.19
CA ARG A 94 -2.40 -5.42 7.58
C ARG A 94 -3.09 -4.18 8.18
N ARG A 95 -2.66 -2.98 7.80
CA ARG A 95 -3.37 -1.74 8.11
C ARG A 95 -4.79 -1.78 7.54
N ASP A 96 -4.96 -2.15 6.28
CA ASP A 96 -6.28 -2.22 5.64
C ASP A 96 -7.19 -3.27 6.31
N LEU A 97 -6.60 -4.31 6.92
CA LEU A 97 -7.29 -5.35 7.70
C LEU A 97 -7.46 -4.99 9.19
N HIS A 98 -7.14 -3.76 9.58
CA HIS A 98 -7.18 -3.26 10.97
C HIS A 98 -6.31 -4.07 11.96
N LYS A 99 -5.31 -4.78 11.47
CA LYS A 99 -4.31 -5.52 12.28
C LYS A 99 -3.18 -4.57 12.72
N VAL A 100 -3.52 -3.55 13.52
CA VAL A 100 -2.67 -2.38 13.82
C VAL A 100 -1.29 -2.77 14.34
N LYS A 101 -1.20 -3.61 15.36
CA LYS A 101 0.08 -3.99 15.99
C LYS A 101 1.06 -4.58 15.00
N VAL A 102 0.63 -5.58 14.23
CA VAL A 102 1.51 -6.24 13.26
C VAL A 102 1.78 -5.36 12.03
N ALA A 103 0.90 -4.41 11.72
CA ALA A 103 1.14 -3.41 10.69
C ALA A 103 2.28 -2.47 11.09
N ILE A 104 2.30 -1.98 12.34
CA ILE A 104 3.39 -1.17 12.91
C ILE A 104 4.69 -1.95 12.93
N ASP A 105 4.67 -3.22 13.38
CA ASP A 105 5.86 -4.07 13.43
C ASP A 105 6.49 -4.23 12.03
N ASN A 106 5.67 -4.46 10.99
CA ASN A 106 6.16 -4.57 9.62
C ASN A 106 6.70 -3.25 9.07
N ALA A 107 5.99 -2.14 9.30
CA ALA A 107 6.45 -0.83 8.86
C ALA A 107 7.76 -0.43 9.56
N SER A 108 7.92 -0.75 10.84
CA SER A 108 9.16 -0.53 11.60
C SER A 108 10.31 -1.40 11.09
N LYS A 109 10.07 -2.68 10.78
CA LYS A 109 11.07 -3.55 10.12
C LYS A 109 11.50 -2.97 8.78
N ALA A 110 10.56 -2.51 7.97
CA ALA A 110 10.86 -1.89 6.68
C ALA A 110 11.71 -0.63 6.84
N HIS A 111 11.38 0.24 7.80
CA HIS A 111 12.16 1.44 8.11
C HIS A 111 13.58 1.11 8.55
N ASN A 112 13.76 0.13 9.44
CA ASN A 112 15.08 -0.29 9.92
C ASN A 112 15.96 -0.87 8.79
N LEU A 113 15.35 -1.52 7.77
CA LEU A 113 16.07 -2.03 6.61
C LEU A 113 16.52 -0.92 5.65
N THR A 114 15.73 0.15 5.53
CA THR A 114 15.99 1.29 4.63
C THR A 114 15.61 2.60 5.32
N PRO A 115 16.44 3.11 6.27
CA PRO A 115 16.11 4.29 7.09
C PRO A 115 15.85 5.56 6.29
N ASP A 116 16.48 5.69 5.11
CA ASP A 116 16.34 6.86 4.23
C ASP A 116 15.13 6.78 3.28
N ASN A 117 14.36 5.70 3.34
CA ASN A 117 13.18 5.53 2.49
C ASN A 117 11.94 6.13 3.17
N TYR A 118 11.29 7.07 2.50
CA TYR A 118 10.08 7.72 3.02
C TYR A 118 8.86 6.80 3.13
N ARG A 119 8.78 5.72 2.33
CA ARG A 119 7.58 4.88 2.25
C ARG A 119 7.19 4.19 3.57
N PRO A 120 8.12 3.55 4.32
CA PRO A 120 7.81 3.06 5.66
C PRO A 120 7.36 4.15 6.62
N CYS A 121 7.95 5.36 6.50
CA CYS A 121 7.58 6.50 7.36
C CYS A 121 6.15 6.98 7.06
N THR A 122 5.75 7.09 5.79
CA THR A 122 4.36 7.44 5.44
C THR A 122 3.37 6.38 5.93
N LEU A 123 3.73 5.09 5.88
CA LEU A 123 2.89 4.03 6.39
C LEU A 123 2.70 4.13 7.92
N LEU A 124 3.78 4.36 8.67
CA LEU A 124 3.70 4.59 10.13
C LEU A 124 2.88 5.82 10.46
N GLY A 125 3.12 6.94 9.76
CA GLY A 125 2.32 8.16 9.90
C GLY A 125 0.83 7.90 9.72
N ALA A 126 0.46 7.20 8.66
CA ALA A 126 -0.92 6.85 8.37
C ALA A 126 -1.56 5.95 9.44
N ILE A 127 -0.85 4.92 9.92
CA ILE A 127 -1.34 4.02 10.97
C ILE A 127 -1.58 4.79 12.27
N TYR A 128 -0.64 5.64 12.69
CA TYR A 128 -0.79 6.43 13.92
C TYR A 128 -1.91 7.47 13.82
N MET A 129 -2.12 8.10 12.65
CA MET A 129 -3.27 8.99 12.42
C MET A 129 -4.59 8.23 12.55
N GLU A 130 -4.73 7.06 11.92
CA GLU A 130 -5.94 6.23 11.97
C GLU A 130 -6.24 5.69 13.38
N THR A 131 -5.23 5.58 14.23
CA THR A 131 -5.36 5.13 15.63
C THR A 131 -5.41 6.30 16.63
N TYR A 132 -5.69 7.51 16.15
CA TYR A 132 -5.83 8.74 16.96
C TYR A 132 -4.56 9.17 17.71
N GLN A 133 -3.40 8.63 17.36
CA GLN A 133 -2.09 9.01 17.91
C GLN A 133 -1.47 10.12 17.04
N TYR A 134 -2.12 11.27 17.00
CA TYR A 134 -1.84 12.35 16.05
C TYR A 134 -0.41 12.90 16.13
N THR A 135 0.14 13.04 17.34
CA THR A 135 1.52 13.52 17.53
C THR A 135 2.52 12.59 16.85
N LEU A 136 2.41 11.29 17.12
CA LEU A 136 3.28 10.28 16.48
C LEU A 136 3.07 10.22 14.96
N GLY A 137 1.80 10.31 14.52
CA GLY A 137 1.48 10.34 13.10
C GLY A 137 2.14 11.53 12.39
N HIS A 138 2.11 12.72 13.00
CA HIS A 138 2.76 13.92 12.48
C HIS A 138 4.29 13.76 12.40
N GLU A 139 4.92 13.31 13.48
CA GLU A 139 6.37 13.06 13.52
C GLU A 139 6.83 12.11 12.40
N TRP A 140 6.05 11.06 12.12
CA TRP A 140 6.38 10.12 11.05
C TRP A 140 6.18 10.72 9.65
N TYR A 141 5.18 11.59 9.46
CA TYR A 141 5.03 12.31 8.20
C TYR A 141 6.12 13.38 8.00
N GLU A 142 6.61 14.03 9.05
CA GLU A 142 7.79 14.91 8.98
C GLU A 142 9.03 14.12 8.54
N LYS A 143 9.30 12.97 9.18
CA LYS A 143 10.37 12.06 8.75
C LYS A 143 10.22 11.60 7.30
N ALA A 144 9.00 11.39 6.84
CA ALA A 144 8.75 11.04 5.45
C ALA A 144 9.09 12.21 4.51
N SER A 145 8.69 13.42 4.86
CA SER A 145 8.99 14.64 4.09
C SER A 145 10.49 14.88 3.96
N GLU A 146 11.24 14.76 5.07
CA GLU A 146 12.72 14.87 5.08
C GLU A 146 13.39 13.86 4.15
N ARG A 147 12.75 12.72 3.88
CA ARG A 147 13.23 11.62 3.00
C ARG A 147 12.68 11.68 1.59
N GLY A 148 12.01 12.78 1.23
CA GLY A 148 11.54 13.05 -0.12
C GLY A 148 10.09 12.70 -0.41
N ALA A 149 9.26 12.42 0.59
CA ALA A 149 7.82 12.38 0.39
C ALA A 149 7.30 13.77 0.03
N THR A 150 6.51 13.88 -1.02
CA THR A 150 5.95 15.17 -1.43
C THR A 150 4.80 15.58 -0.51
N ASN A 151 4.69 16.88 -0.22
CA ASN A 151 3.56 17.44 0.54
C ASN A 151 2.21 17.08 -0.12
N GLN A 152 2.17 17.03 -1.45
CA GLN A 152 0.97 16.62 -2.17
C GLN A 152 0.55 15.18 -1.83
N SER A 153 1.51 14.24 -1.77
CA SER A 153 1.21 12.84 -1.43
C SER A 153 0.78 12.68 0.03
N ILE A 154 1.44 13.37 0.96
CA ILE A 154 1.10 13.39 2.39
C ILE A 154 -0.32 13.96 2.59
N ASN A 155 -0.61 15.10 1.97
CA ASN A 155 -1.93 15.74 2.06
C ASN A 155 -3.04 14.87 1.45
N ALA A 156 -2.77 14.15 0.36
CA ALA A 156 -3.72 13.22 -0.24
C ALA A 156 -4.02 12.03 0.69
N ASP A 157 -3.00 11.49 1.36
CA ASP A 157 -3.13 10.41 2.33
C ASP A 157 -3.95 10.87 3.56
N LEU A 158 -3.61 12.02 4.15
CA LEU A 158 -4.34 12.62 5.27
C LEU A 158 -5.82 12.88 4.93
N LYS A 159 -6.12 13.44 3.76
CA LYS A 159 -7.51 13.63 3.31
C LYS A 159 -8.28 12.30 3.21
N SER A 160 -7.61 11.26 2.71
CA SER A 160 -8.21 9.92 2.62
C SER A 160 -8.52 9.34 4.01
N ILE A 161 -7.59 9.50 4.97
CA ILE A 161 -7.75 9.03 6.35
C ILE A 161 -8.92 9.75 7.03
N ILE A 162 -8.94 11.08 6.99
CA ILE A 162 -10.00 11.91 7.60
C ILE A 162 -11.36 11.54 7.01
N SER A 163 -11.47 11.40 5.69
CA SER A 163 -12.73 11.01 5.05
C SER A 163 -13.25 9.64 5.50
N LYS A 164 -12.35 8.67 5.76
CA LYS A 164 -12.73 7.35 6.29
C LYS A 164 -13.19 7.44 7.74
N MET A 165 -12.49 8.19 8.57
CA MET A 165 -12.82 8.40 9.98
C MET A 165 -14.18 9.09 10.14
N ASP A 166 -14.50 10.11 9.33
CA ASP A 166 -15.78 10.80 9.34
C ASP A 166 -16.95 9.90 8.91
N LYS A 167 -16.69 8.96 7.98
CA LYS A 167 -17.69 7.96 7.60
C LYS A 167 -17.95 6.96 8.72
N ALA A 168 -16.90 6.48 9.41
CA ALA A 168 -17.04 5.57 10.53
C ALA A 168 -17.87 6.20 11.65
N LYS A 169 -17.58 7.44 12.05
CA LYS A 169 -18.35 8.17 13.07
C LYS A 169 -19.84 8.35 12.68
N ARG A 170 -20.13 8.59 11.39
CA ARG A 170 -21.53 8.75 10.91
C ARG A 170 -22.33 7.45 10.93
N ASN A 171 -21.66 6.30 10.82
CA ASN A 171 -22.31 5.00 10.84
C ASN A 171 -22.55 4.48 12.29
N GLU A 172 -21.92 5.11 13.30
CA GLU A 172 -22.10 4.80 14.72
C GLU A 172 -23.20 5.64 15.39
N MET A 173 -23.69 6.69 14.73
CA MET A 173 -24.83 7.54 15.17
C MET A 173 -26.15 7.08 14.54
#